data_2c0abb82fb5ce13df69d4c25e31784ba
#
_entry.id   2c0abb82fb5ce13df69d4c25e31784ba
#
_cell.length_a   1.000
_cell.length_b   1.000
_cell.length_c   1.000
_cell.angle_alpha   90.00
_cell.angle_beta   90.00
_cell.angle_gamma   90.00
#
_symmetry.space_group_name_H-M   'P 1'
#
loop_
_entity.id
_entity.type
_entity.pdbx_description
1 polymer ?
#
loop_
_entity_poly.entity_id
_entity_poly.type
_entity_poly.pdbx_seq_one_letter_code
_entity_poly.pdbx_strand_id
1 'polypeptide(L)'
;LKVQMYADPIFYGRKYLYFLSEKNTIYRVPREEIAEVCDFLEYMERCPDGVCEIAKEDIPTFCQGLLPVLEEHFKVKKEEKLELQQYLPPQVEFQIYLDAPQHDMIICELLAVYGEKKYNVFADANDIHQLSHGRDVRKEAAANQLVRSCFSAYDARKHQMLLQGADEMYEFLSSGMEDLQKLGEIFVSDRLKAIRVIPSPKVSVGVSLAENVLELHLNPGNFDMEELAEILSKYDRKKKFY
;
A
#
# COMPACT_ATOMS: atom_id res chain seq x y z
N LEU A 1 9.30 -30.01 -12.04
CA LEU A 1 9.62 -29.53 -10.70
C LEU A 1 8.93 -30.42 -9.67
N LYS A 2 9.65 -30.80 -8.64
CA LYS A 2 9.07 -31.53 -7.50
C LYS A 2 8.92 -30.59 -6.31
N VAL A 3 7.72 -30.59 -5.71
CA VAL A 3 7.41 -29.87 -4.48
C VAL A 3 7.06 -30.90 -3.43
N GLN A 4 7.68 -30.80 -2.26
CA GLN A 4 7.41 -31.71 -1.15
C GLN A 4 7.00 -30.91 0.08
N MET A 5 5.92 -31.34 0.72
CA MET A 5 5.46 -30.81 2.00
C MET A 5 5.97 -31.67 3.14
N TYR A 6 6.63 -31.05 4.13
CA TYR A 6 7.19 -31.74 5.32
C TYR A 6 6.33 -31.57 6.58
N ALA A 7 5.20 -30.89 6.46
CA ALA A 7 4.25 -30.75 7.55
C ALA A 7 2.87 -31.21 7.08
N ASP A 8 2.31 -32.19 7.74
CA ASP A 8 0.96 -32.64 7.45
C ASP A 8 -0.04 -31.68 8.07
N PRO A 9 -1.01 -31.13 7.32
CA PRO A 9 -2.15 -30.44 7.92
C PRO A 9 -2.96 -31.43 8.74
N ILE A 10 -3.25 -31.07 9.99
CA ILE A 10 -4.00 -31.96 10.88
C ILE A 10 -5.49 -31.73 10.78
N PHE A 11 -5.89 -30.45 10.72
CA PHE A 11 -7.30 -30.05 10.76
C PHE A 11 -7.59 -28.84 9.89
N TYR A 12 -8.67 -28.93 9.14
CA TYR A 12 -9.28 -27.82 8.41
C TYR A 12 -10.39 -27.18 9.25
N GLY A 13 -10.06 -26.13 9.99
CA GLY A 13 -11.06 -25.35 10.72
C GLY A 13 -11.74 -24.31 9.83
N ARG A 14 -12.87 -23.75 10.29
CA ARG A 14 -13.57 -22.69 9.54
C ARG A 14 -12.74 -21.41 9.36
N LYS A 15 -11.96 -21.04 10.40
CA LYS A 15 -11.17 -19.82 10.45
C LYS A 15 -9.66 -20.06 10.37
N TYR A 16 -9.20 -21.27 10.69
CA TYR A 16 -7.78 -21.60 10.80
C TYR A 16 -7.49 -22.95 10.18
N LEU A 17 -6.29 -23.08 9.60
CA LEU A 17 -5.64 -24.37 9.36
C LEU A 17 -4.68 -24.68 10.51
N TYR A 18 -4.54 -25.95 10.83
CA TYR A 18 -3.66 -26.43 11.90
C TYR A 18 -2.67 -27.43 11.32
N PHE A 19 -1.41 -27.22 11.62
CA PHE A 19 -0.29 -28.04 11.16
C PHE A 19 0.43 -28.66 12.35
N LEU A 20 0.82 -29.92 12.25
CA LEU A 20 1.69 -30.61 13.20
C LEU A 20 3.11 -30.59 12.68
N SER A 21 4.06 -30.06 13.45
CA SER A 21 5.47 -30.16 13.13
C SER A 21 6.08 -31.44 13.68
N GLU A 22 7.26 -31.84 13.16
CA GLU A 22 8.08 -32.95 13.64
C GLU A 22 8.39 -32.92 15.15
N LYS A 23 8.26 -31.73 15.78
CA LYS A 23 8.48 -31.54 17.23
C LYS A 23 7.18 -31.62 18.04
N ASN A 24 6.15 -32.26 17.54
CA ASN A 24 4.82 -32.34 18.18
C ASN A 24 4.24 -30.97 18.56
N THR A 25 4.55 -29.93 17.80
CA THR A 25 4.01 -28.58 18.00
C THR A 25 2.90 -28.32 16.98
N ILE A 26 1.74 -27.88 17.47
CA ILE A 26 0.61 -27.51 16.61
C ILE A 26 0.74 -26.01 16.30
N TYR A 27 0.79 -25.69 15.01
CA TYR A 27 0.72 -24.33 14.50
C TYR A 27 -0.67 -24.08 13.92
N ARG A 28 -1.19 -22.89 14.11
CA ARG A 28 -2.42 -22.43 13.45
C ARG A 28 -2.12 -21.25 12.54
N VAL A 29 -2.73 -21.24 11.36
CA VAL A 29 -2.62 -20.15 10.38
C VAL A 29 -4.03 -19.71 10.02
N PRO A 30 -4.35 -18.39 10.02
CA PRO A 30 -5.63 -17.88 9.56
C PRO A 30 -5.88 -18.25 8.10
N ARG A 31 -7.06 -18.79 7.79
CA ARG A 31 -7.39 -19.15 6.39
C ARG A 31 -7.41 -17.94 5.45
N GLU A 32 -7.76 -16.79 5.97
CA GLU A 32 -7.80 -15.53 5.21
C GLU A 32 -6.41 -15.16 4.68
N GLU A 33 -5.37 -15.39 5.47
CA GLU A 33 -3.98 -15.07 5.10
C GLU A 33 -3.41 -16.02 4.05
N ILE A 34 -3.89 -17.26 3.99
CA ILE A 34 -3.39 -18.30 3.08
C ILE A 34 -4.45 -18.78 2.08
N ALA A 35 -5.53 -17.99 1.88
CA ALA A 35 -6.64 -18.38 1.01
C ALA A 35 -6.18 -18.78 -0.40
N GLU A 36 -5.20 -18.07 -0.95
CA GLU A 36 -4.64 -18.32 -2.28
C GLU A 36 -3.91 -19.65 -2.43
N VAL A 37 -3.45 -20.24 -1.31
CA VAL A 37 -2.70 -21.52 -1.32
C VAL A 37 -3.48 -22.67 -0.70
N CYS A 38 -4.68 -22.43 -0.15
CA CYS A 38 -5.49 -23.48 0.49
C CYS A 38 -5.74 -24.66 -0.43
N ASP A 39 -6.18 -24.41 -1.66
CA ASP A 39 -6.50 -25.48 -2.63
C ASP A 39 -5.24 -26.29 -3.01
N PHE A 40 -4.08 -25.62 -3.09
CA PHE A 40 -2.82 -26.31 -3.32
C PHE A 40 -2.41 -27.18 -2.13
N LEU A 41 -2.57 -26.69 -0.91
CA LEU A 41 -2.28 -27.49 0.29
C LEU A 41 -3.20 -28.71 0.40
N GLU A 42 -4.50 -28.54 0.10
CA GLU A 42 -5.43 -29.67 0.02
C GLU A 42 -5.08 -30.68 -1.08
N TYR A 43 -4.55 -30.20 -2.20
CA TYR A 43 -4.04 -31.06 -3.24
C TYR A 43 -2.79 -31.83 -2.79
N MET A 44 -1.84 -31.16 -2.12
CA MET A 44 -0.61 -31.76 -1.60
C MET A 44 -0.88 -32.90 -0.60
N GLU A 45 -1.94 -32.78 0.25
CA GLU A 45 -2.34 -33.85 1.16
C GLU A 45 -2.73 -35.16 0.44
N ARG A 46 -3.31 -35.01 -0.76
CA ARG A 46 -3.73 -36.16 -1.57
C ARG A 46 -2.59 -36.78 -2.37
N CYS A 47 -1.45 -36.09 -2.45
CA CYS A 47 -0.30 -36.59 -3.16
C CYS A 47 0.42 -37.67 -2.34
N PRO A 48 0.85 -38.80 -2.96
CA PRO A 48 1.64 -39.81 -2.30
C PRO A 48 2.91 -39.22 -1.68
N ASP A 49 3.20 -39.56 -0.45
CA ASP A 49 4.37 -39.05 0.31
C ASP A 49 4.47 -37.53 0.43
N GLY A 50 3.34 -36.80 0.24
CA GLY A 50 3.33 -35.34 0.23
C GLY A 50 4.14 -34.73 -0.91
N VAL A 51 4.34 -35.43 -2.02
CA VAL A 51 5.13 -34.98 -3.17
C VAL A 51 4.23 -34.69 -4.36
N CYS A 52 4.30 -33.47 -4.86
CA CYS A 52 3.65 -33.04 -6.10
C CYS A 52 4.69 -32.83 -7.20
N GLU A 53 4.41 -33.30 -8.42
CA GLU A 53 5.19 -33.03 -9.61
C GLU A 53 4.50 -31.96 -10.47
N ILE A 54 5.17 -30.82 -10.65
CA ILE A 54 4.70 -29.74 -11.50
C ILE A 54 5.26 -29.92 -12.90
N ALA A 55 4.38 -29.97 -13.90
CA ALA A 55 4.76 -30.09 -15.31
C ALA A 55 5.64 -28.90 -15.75
N LYS A 56 6.43 -29.09 -16.79
CA LYS A 56 7.38 -28.04 -17.24
C LYS A 56 6.64 -26.78 -17.69
N GLU A 57 5.49 -26.94 -18.28
CA GLU A 57 4.63 -25.87 -18.78
C GLU A 57 4.05 -25.01 -17.64
N ASP A 58 3.83 -25.64 -16.47
CA ASP A 58 3.19 -24.98 -15.30
C ASP A 58 4.22 -24.35 -14.34
N ILE A 59 5.53 -24.59 -14.54
CA ILE A 59 6.58 -24.02 -13.69
C ILE A 59 6.51 -22.48 -13.64
N PRO A 60 6.35 -21.75 -14.74
CA PRO A 60 6.24 -20.29 -14.69
C PRO A 60 5.05 -19.82 -13.84
N THR A 61 3.88 -20.44 -14.03
CA THR A 61 2.66 -20.11 -13.27
C THR A 61 2.83 -20.39 -11.78
N PHE A 62 3.46 -21.52 -11.43
CA PHE A 62 3.78 -21.85 -10.05
C PHE A 62 4.76 -20.83 -9.43
N CYS A 63 5.84 -20.50 -10.13
CA CYS A 63 6.88 -19.60 -9.64
C CYS A 63 6.40 -18.14 -9.53
N GLN A 64 5.49 -17.70 -10.38
CA GLN A 64 4.98 -16.33 -10.38
C GLN A 64 3.76 -16.13 -9.46
N GLY A 65 2.93 -17.15 -9.32
CA GLY A 65 1.70 -17.09 -8.53
C GLY A 65 1.85 -17.71 -7.14
N LEU A 66 2.09 -19.00 -7.08
CA LEU A 66 1.96 -19.78 -5.85
C LEU A 66 3.21 -19.73 -4.96
N LEU A 67 4.40 -19.82 -5.55
CA LEU A 67 5.66 -19.85 -4.81
C LEU A 67 5.88 -18.62 -3.94
N PRO A 68 5.62 -17.37 -4.38
CA PRO A 68 5.76 -16.20 -3.52
C PRO A 68 4.86 -16.24 -2.29
N VAL A 69 3.61 -16.73 -2.44
CA VAL A 69 2.68 -16.88 -1.29
C VAL A 69 3.17 -17.93 -0.32
N LEU A 70 3.69 -19.04 -0.85
CA LEU A 70 4.28 -20.08 0.00
C LEU A 70 5.49 -19.56 0.77
N GLU A 71 6.34 -18.75 0.16
CA GLU A 71 7.52 -18.16 0.82
C GLU A 71 7.16 -17.13 1.90
N GLU A 72 6.04 -16.43 1.75
CA GLU A 72 5.55 -15.45 2.73
C GLU A 72 5.06 -16.13 4.02
N HIS A 73 4.35 -17.26 3.88
CA HIS A 73 3.69 -17.91 5.01
C HIS A 73 4.40 -19.18 5.51
N PHE A 74 5.27 -19.77 4.69
CA PHE A 74 5.93 -21.04 4.99
C PHE A 74 7.44 -20.96 4.78
N LYS A 75 8.17 -21.77 5.52
CA LYS A 75 9.61 -21.92 5.32
C LYS A 75 9.87 -22.81 4.10
N VAL A 76 10.08 -22.20 2.95
CA VAL A 76 10.41 -22.89 1.71
C VAL A 76 11.91 -23.15 1.64
N LYS A 77 12.29 -24.41 1.39
CA LYS A 77 13.67 -24.80 1.11
C LYS A 77 13.80 -25.07 -0.39
N LYS A 78 14.75 -24.40 -1.03
CA LYS A 78 15.09 -24.62 -2.44
C LYS A 78 16.40 -25.42 -2.52
N GLU A 79 16.45 -26.43 -3.39
CA GLU A 79 17.70 -27.12 -3.68
C GLU A 79 18.64 -26.18 -4.45
N GLU A 80 19.94 -26.19 -4.12
CA GLU A 80 20.95 -25.29 -4.72
C GLU A 80 21.08 -25.41 -6.25
N LYS A 81 20.72 -26.57 -6.81
CA LYS A 81 20.77 -26.83 -8.26
C LYS A 81 19.54 -26.36 -9.04
N LEU A 82 18.56 -25.78 -8.35
CA LEU A 82 17.29 -25.42 -8.95
C LEU A 82 17.38 -24.03 -9.59
N GLU A 83 17.54 -23.97 -10.90
CA GLU A 83 17.58 -22.70 -11.67
C GLU A 83 16.16 -22.14 -11.89
N LEU A 84 15.49 -21.75 -10.80
CA LEU A 84 14.15 -21.13 -10.87
C LEU A 84 14.18 -19.65 -11.23
N GLN A 85 15.33 -18.99 -11.19
CA GLN A 85 15.44 -17.55 -11.40
C GLN A 85 14.82 -17.06 -12.71
N GLN A 86 14.91 -17.87 -13.78
CA GLN A 86 14.31 -17.55 -15.07
C GLN A 86 12.77 -17.58 -15.07
N TYR A 87 12.15 -18.19 -14.07
CA TYR A 87 10.69 -18.31 -13.91
C TYR A 87 10.13 -17.41 -12.83
N LEU A 88 10.98 -16.81 -11.98
CA LEU A 88 10.54 -15.86 -10.98
C LEU A 88 10.10 -14.57 -11.64
N PRO A 89 9.12 -13.86 -11.04
CA PRO A 89 8.76 -12.54 -11.53
C PRO A 89 9.99 -11.61 -11.46
N PRO A 90 10.16 -10.74 -12.46
CA PRO A 90 11.25 -9.78 -12.44
C PRO A 90 11.12 -8.84 -11.27
N GLN A 91 12.24 -8.33 -10.77
CA GLN A 91 12.20 -7.29 -9.73
C GLN A 91 11.49 -6.06 -10.27
N VAL A 92 10.50 -5.59 -9.51
CA VAL A 92 9.78 -4.35 -9.78
C VAL A 92 10.17 -3.29 -8.75
N GLU A 93 10.39 -2.08 -9.22
CA GLU A 93 10.51 -0.88 -8.42
C GLU A 93 9.33 0.03 -8.72
N PHE A 94 8.80 0.70 -7.70
CA PHE A 94 7.67 1.60 -7.90
C PHE A 94 8.12 3.05 -7.83
N GLN A 95 7.63 3.84 -8.77
CA GLN A 95 7.80 5.30 -8.81
C GLN A 95 6.43 5.96 -8.73
N ILE A 96 6.27 6.83 -7.74
CA ILE A 96 5.01 7.49 -7.43
C ILE A 96 5.17 8.97 -7.72
N TYR A 97 4.39 9.50 -8.65
CA TYR A 97 4.43 10.91 -9.03
C TYR A 97 3.22 11.64 -8.46
N LEU A 98 3.48 12.64 -7.64
CA LEU A 98 2.46 13.47 -6.99
C LEU A 98 2.53 14.90 -7.51
N ASP A 99 1.39 15.45 -7.90
CA ASP A 99 1.25 16.86 -8.30
C ASP A 99 -0.03 17.47 -7.73
N ALA A 100 -0.02 18.79 -7.55
CA ALA A 100 -1.19 19.58 -7.15
C ALA A 100 -1.53 20.59 -8.26
N PRO A 101 -2.30 20.16 -9.29
CA PRO A 101 -2.64 21.04 -10.40
C PRO A 101 -3.60 22.17 -10.01
N GLN A 102 -4.36 22.00 -8.91
CA GLN A 102 -5.30 22.96 -8.34
C GLN A 102 -5.09 23.03 -6.82
N HIS A 103 -5.65 24.08 -6.18
CA HIS A 103 -5.48 24.31 -4.74
C HIS A 103 -6.10 23.22 -3.85
N ASP A 104 -7.13 22.53 -4.33
CA ASP A 104 -7.88 21.52 -3.61
C ASP A 104 -7.81 20.12 -4.23
N MET A 105 -6.75 19.86 -5.01
CA MET A 105 -6.59 18.60 -5.73
C MET A 105 -5.14 18.11 -5.72
N ILE A 106 -4.97 16.84 -5.37
CA ILE A 106 -3.73 16.09 -5.60
C ILE A 106 -4.00 15.01 -6.63
N ILE A 107 -3.08 14.85 -7.57
CA ILE A 107 -3.07 13.73 -8.51
C ILE A 107 -1.89 12.82 -8.22
N CYS A 108 -2.11 11.52 -8.46
CA CYS A 108 -1.08 10.49 -8.29
C CYS A 108 -0.99 9.61 -9.54
N GLU A 109 0.21 9.43 -10.05
CA GLU A 109 0.55 8.44 -11.05
C GLU A 109 1.48 7.40 -10.43
N LEU A 110 1.22 6.12 -10.70
CA LEU A 110 2.01 5.00 -10.21
C LEU A 110 2.65 4.25 -11.38
N LEU A 111 3.96 4.22 -11.41
CA LEU A 111 4.73 3.50 -12.42
C LEU A 111 5.42 2.29 -11.82
N ALA A 112 5.25 1.13 -12.46
CA ALA A 112 6.05 -0.07 -12.22
C ALA A 112 7.27 -0.05 -13.16
N VAL A 113 8.46 -0.13 -12.56
CA VAL A 113 9.74 -0.01 -13.26
C VAL A 113 10.45 -1.36 -13.29
N TYR A 114 10.76 -1.84 -14.49
CA TYR A 114 11.49 -3.08 -14.76
C TYR A 114 12.74 -2.78 -15.59
N GLY A 115 13.83 -2.42 -14.91
CA GLY A 115 15.03 -1.92 -15.59
C GLY A 115 14.74 -0.63 -16.37
N GLU A 116 14.84 -0.66 -17.68
CA GLU A 116 14.56 0.51 -18.53
C GLU A 116 13.08 0.70 -18.89
N LYS A 117 12.24 -0.31 -18.63
CA LYS A 117 10.82 -0.27 -18.98
C LYS A 117 9.99 0.26 -17.83
N LYS A 118 9.04 1.16 -18.14
CA LYS A 118 8.09 1.72 -17.19
C LYS A 118 6.67 1.48 -17.67
N TYR A 119 5.81 1.07 -16.75
CA TYR A 119 4.40 0.79 -17.02
C TYR A 119 3.53 1.54 -16.02
N ASN A 120 2.50 2.22 -16.52
CA ASN A 120 1.50 2.83 -15.63
C ASN A 120 0.59 1.75 -15.08
N VAL A 121 0.64 1.54 -13.76
CA VAL A 121 -0.10 0.47 -13.06
C VAL A 121 -1.62 0.64 -13.21
N PHE A 122 -2.09 1.89 -13.32
CA PHE A 122 -3.52 2.15 -13.47
C PHE A 122 -4.05 1.96 -14.89
N ALA A 123 -3.20 2.11 -15.90
CA ALA A 123 -3.60 1.93 -17.31
C ALA A 123 -3.93 0.48 -17.62
N ASP A 124 -3.16 -0.42 -17.03
CA ASP A 124 -3.18 -1.85 -17.39
C ASP A 124 -4.06 -2.71 -16.46
N ALA A 125 -4.71 -2.10 -15.47
CA ALA A 125 -5.49 -2.82 -14.46
C ALA A 125 -6.65 -3.68 -15.02
N ASN A 126 -7.07 -3.42 -16.25
CA ASN A 126 -8.16 -4.16 -16.89
C ASN A 126 -7.68 -5.34 -17.77
N ASP A 127 -6.38 -5.45 -18.05
CA ASP A 127 -5.83 -6.42 -19.01
C ASP A 127 -4.86 -7.41 -18.34
N ILE A 128 -5.22 -7.89 -17.17
CA ILE A 128 -4.40 -8.81 -16.33
C ILE A 128 -3.92 -10.04 -17.11
N HIS A 129 -4.71 -10.54 -18.07
CA HIS A 129 -4.37 -11.71 -18.89
C HIS A 129 -3.26 -11.46 -19.93
N GLN A 130 -3.05 -10.22 -20.36
CA GLN A 130 -1.97 -9.86 -21.29
C GLN A 130 -0.67 -9.49 -20.59
N LEU A 131 -0.72 -9.24 -19.28
CA LEU A 131 0.40 -8.74 -18.48
C LEU A 131 1.37 -9.84 -18.02
N SER A 132 1.03 -11.12 -18.20
CA SER A 132 1.70 -12.25 -17.55
C SER A 132 3.15 -12.53 -17.99
N HIS A 133 3.66 -11.86 -19.04
CA HIS A 133 5.02 -12.08 -19.51
C HIS A 133 5.95 -10.91 -19.13
N GLY A 134 6.74 -11.12 -18.09
CA GLY A 134 7.82 -10.20 -17.70
C GLY A 134 7.40 -9.06 -16.77
N ARG A 135 6.27 -9.19 -16.04
CA ARG A 135 5.82 -8.26 -15.00
C ARG A 135 5.41 -9.02 -13.74
N ASP A 136 5.59 -8.43 -12.58
CA ASP A 136 5.10 -8.94 -11.29
C ASP A 136 3.69 -8.41 -11.02
N VAL A 137 2.70 -9.02 -11.67
CA VAL A 137 1.28 -8.63 -11.60
C VAL A 137 0.77 -8.59 -10.16
N ARG A 138 1.27 -9.48 -9.30
CA ARG A 138 0.85 -9.55 -7.90
C ARG A 138 1.31 -8.34 -7.12
N LYS A 139 2.58 -7.97 -7.23
CA LYS A 139 3.09 -6.75 -6.57
C LYS A 139 2.45 -5.49 -7.14
N GLU A 140 2.22 -5.44 -8.45
CA GLU A 140 1.52 -4.32 -9.06
C GLU A 140 0.07 -4.20 -8.58
N ALA A 141 -0.65 -5.32 -8.42
CA ALA A 141 -2.01 -5.33 -7.88
C ALA A 141 -2.03 -4.85 -6.42
N ALA A 142 -1.09 -5.31 -5.60
CA ALA A 142 -0.95 -4.85 -4.21
C ALA A 142 -0.64 -3.35 -4.14
N ALA A 143 0.29 -2.87 -4.97
CA ALA A 143 0.63 -1.45 -5.08
C ALA A 143 -0.57 -0.60 -5.53
N ASN A 144 -1.31 -1.07 -6.55
CA ASN A 144 -2.55 -0.44 -7.00
C ASN A 144 -3.58 -0.32 -5.88
N GLN A 145 -3.79 -1.39 -5.13
CA GLN A 145 -4.74 -1.40 -4.01
C GLN A 145 -4.32 -0.43 -2.90
N LEU A 146 -3.04 -0.39 -2.55
CA LEU A 146 -2.51 0.53 -1.55
C LEU A 146 -2.72 1.99 -1.98
N VAL A 147 -2.35 2.36 -3.20
CA VAL A 147 -2.54 3.73 -3.69
C VAL A 147 -4.03 4.08 -3.76
N ARG A 148 -4.89 3.16 -4.24
CA ARG A 148 -6.34 3.39 -4.27
C ARG A 148 -6.94 3.62 -2.88
N SER A 149 -6.37 3.06 -1.82
CA SER A 149 -6.86 3.32 -0.46
C SER A 149 -6.57 4.74 0.03
N CYS A 150 -5.59 5.42 -0.56
CA CYS A 150 -5.21 6.80 -0.22
C CYS A 150 -5.94 7.87 -1.06
N PHE A 151 -6.61 7.49 -2.15
CA PHE A 151 -7.22 8.41 -3.09
C PHE A 151 -8.70 8.09 -3.30
N SER A 152 -9.53 9.14 -3.51
CA SER A 152 -10.99 9.00 -3.57
C SER A 152 -11.56 8.79 -4.98
N ALA A 153 -10.81 9.12 -6.03
CA ALA A 153 -11.30 9.05 -7.41
C ALA A 153 -10.22 8.59 -8.40
N TYR A 154 -10.66 8.17 -9.59
CA TYR A 154 -9.79 7.72 -10.68
C TYR A 154 -10.14 8.44 -11.99
N ASP A 155 -9.15 9.05 -12.63
CA ASP A 155 -9.25 9.59 -13.99
C ASP A 155 -8.83 8.53 -15.02
N ALA A 156 -9.81 7.88 -15.64
CA ALA A 156 -9.58 6.85 -16.64
C ALA A 156 -8.92 7.35 -17.94
N ARG A 157 -8.99 8.66 -18.23
CA ARG A 157 -8.40 9.23 -19.46
C ARG A 157 -6.89 9.46 -19.30
N LYS A 158 -6.49 9.83 -18.07
CA LYS A 158 -5.09 10.12 -17.75
C LYS A 158 -4.41 8.98 -17.01
N HIS A 159 -5.16 7.94 -16.64
CA HIS A 159 -4.70 6.84 -15.80
C HIS A 159 -4.03 7.33 -14.50
N GLN A 160 -4.72 8.22 -13.79
CA GLN A 160 -4.23 8.85 -12.56
C GLN A 160 -5.28 8.72 -11.46
N MET A 161 -4.82 8.57 -10.23
CA MET A 161 -5.68 8.70 -9.06
C MET A 161 -5.80 10.15 -8.65
N LEU A 162 -6.96 10.51 -8.10
CA LEU A 162 -7.32 11.87 -7.71
C LEU A 162 -7.73 11.88 -6.25
N LEU A 163 -7.28 12.91 -5.55
CA LEU A 163 -7.74 13.27 -4.22
C LEU A 163 -8.23 14.72 -4.32
N GLN A 164 -9.49 14.96 -3.93
CA GLN A 164 -10.11 16.27 -4.04
C GLN A 164 -10.78 16.65 -2.73
N GLY A 165 -10.54 17.87 -2.29
CA GLY A 165 -11.05 18.42 -1.06
C GLY A 165 -9.93 18.82 -0.10
N ALA A 166 -10.16 19.90 0.66
CA ALA A 166 -9.15 20.43 1.57
C ALA A 166 -8.92 19.50 2.78
N ASP A 167 -9.97 18.85 3.25
CA ASP A 167 -9.90 17.91 4.38
C ASP A 167 -9.09 16.68 4.01
N GLU A 168 -9.40 16.09 2.87
CA GLU A 168 -8.73 14.91 2.32
C GLU A 168 -7.25 15.20 2.03
N MET A 169 -6.95 16.35 1.45
CA MET A 169 -5.58 16.78 1.20
C MET A 169 -4.78 16.94 2.50
N TYR A 170 -5.40 17.55 3.51
CA TYR A 170 -4.73 17.73 4.79
C TYR A 170 -4.41 16.37 5.45
N GLU A 171 -5.37 15.46 5.47
CA GLU A 171 -5.19 14.11 6.01
C GLU A 171 -4.10 13.34 5.25
N PHE A 172 -4.12 13.40 3.93
CA PHE A 172 -3.11 12.76 3.08
C PHE A 172 -1.70 13.32 3.31
N LEU A 173 -1.56 14.66 3.32
CA LEU A 173 -0.25 15.31 3.52
C LEU A 173 0.28 15.13 4.96
N SER A 174 -0.63 14.94 5.93
CA SER A 174 -0.26 14.76 7.34
C SER A 174 0.17 13.33 7.68
N SER A 175 -0.41 12.31 7.04
CA SER A 175 -0.20 10.89 7.39
C SER A 175 -0.16 9.93 6.20
N GLY A 176 -0.86 10.23 5.11
CA GLY A 176 -1.01 9.30 3.97
C GLY A 176 0.28 9.07 3.18
N MET A 177 1.23 10.00 3.23
CA MET A 177 2.49 9.87 2.51
C MET A 177 3.41 8.77 3.06
N GLU A 178 3.30 8.43 4.34
CA GLU A 178 4.16 7.41 4.96
C GLU A 178 3.94 6.02 4.36
N ASP A 179 2.71 5.68 4.00
CA ASP A 179 2.41 4.39 3.39
C ASP A 179 2.90 4.32 1.95
N LEU A 180 2.82 5.41 1.21
CA LEU A 180 3.40 5.49 -0.14
C LEU A 180 4.93 5.41 -0.13
N GLN A 181 5.61 5.98 0.88
CA GLN A 181 7.07 5.88 1.02
C GLN A 181 7.55 4.43 1.21
N LYS A 182 6.75 3.58 1.84
CA LYS A 182 7.05 2.14 1.99
C LYS A 182 6.95 1.38 0.66
N LEU A 183 6.13 1.89 -0.26
CA LEU A 183 5.91 1.25 -1.55
C LEU A 183 7.05 1.50 -2.54
N GLY A 184 7.59 2.71 -2.61
CA GLY A 184 8.62 3.07 -3.58
C GLY A 184 9.08 4.52 -3.50
N GLU A 185 9.77 4.96 -4.54
CA GLU A 185 10.30 6.30 -4.64
C GLU A 185 9.20 7.32 -5.00
N ILE A 186 9.11 8.40 -4.21
CA ILE A 186 8.10 9.45 -4.41
C ILE A 186 8.72 10.69 -5.06
N PHE A 187 8.14 11.09 -6.17
CA PHE A 187 8.46 12.32 -6.90
C PHE A 187 7.33 13.33 -6.70
N VAL A 188 7.69 14.47 -6.13
CA VAL A 188 6.73 15.53 -5.79
C VAL A 188 6.98 16.75 -6.65
N SER A 189 5.95 17.29 -7.29
CA SER A 189 6.06 18.52 -8.08
C SER A 189 6.34 19.75 -7.19
N ASP A 190 6.89 20.80 -7.79
CA ASP A 190 7.16 22.04 -7.05
C ASP A 190 5.88 22.72 -6.56
N ARG A 191 4.75 22.52 -7.26
CA ARG A 191 3.44 23.00 -6.82
C ARG A 191 2.99 22.33 -5.52
N LEU A 192 3.15 21.01 -5.42
CA LEU A 192 2.79 20.28 -4.22
C LEU A 192 3.77 20.56 -3.07
N LYS A 193 5.08 20.74 -3.35
CA LYS A 193 6.07 21.14 -2.35
C LYS A 193 5.80 22.53 -1.75
N ALA A 194 5.15 23.42 -2.50
CA ALA A 194 4.80 24.74 -2.03
C ALA A 194 3.65 24.74 -0.99
N ILE A 195 2.88 23.64 -0.93
CA ILE A 195 1.79 23.49 0.05
C ILE A 195 2.41 23.19 1.41
N ARG A 196 2.12 24.06 2.39
CA ARG A 196 2.56 23.86 3.77
C ARG A 196 1.41 23.38 4.62
N VAL A 197 1.63 22.27 5.31
CA VAL A 197 0.69 21.78 6.34
C VAL A 197 1.09 22.44 7.66
N ILE A 198 0.27 23.32 8.16
CA ILE A 198 0.50 24.01 9.42
C ILE A 198 -0.52 23.47 10.43
N PRO A 199 -0.06 22.93 11.58
CA PRO A 199 -0.99 22.48 12.62
C PRO A 199 -1.79 23.64 13.18
N SER A 200 -3.01 23.36 13.64
CA SER A 200 -3.89 24.37 14.25
C SER A 200 -3.15 25.22 15.29
N PRO A 201 -3.26 26.55 15.23
CA PRO A 201 -2.61 27.43 16.18
C PRO A 201 -3.17 27.21 17.59
N LYS A 202 -2.31 27.07 18.57
CA LYS A 202 -2.71 27.09 19.98
C LYS A 202 -2.80 28.55 20.43
N VAL A 203 -3.92 29.19 20.12
CA VAL A 203 -4.20 30.56 20.56
C VAL A 203 -4.67 30.50 22.01
N SER A 204 -4.00 31.23 22.90
CA SER A 204 -4.46 31.42 24.27
C SER A 204 -5.03 32.84 24.46
N VAL A 205 -6.12 32.92 25.17
CA VAL A 205 -6.76 34.20 25.50
C VAL A 205 -6.55 34.45 26.98
N GLY A 206 -5.79 35.49 27.30
CA GLY A 206 -5.69 36.03 28.66
C GLY A 206 -6.73 37.08 28.89
N VAL A 207 -7.40 37.10 30.04
CA VAL A 207 -8.34 38.12 30.44
C VAL A 207 -7.81 38.77 31.71
N SER A 208 -7.62 40.08 31.68
CA SER A 208 -7.27 40.88 32.87
C SER A 208 -8.26 41.99 33.10
N LEU A 209 -8.41 42.37 34.34
CA LEU A 209 -9.25 43.52 34.74
C LEU A 209 -8.32 44.62 35.24
N ALA A 210 -8.21 45.72 34.53
CA ALA A 210 -7.46 46.91 34.95
C ALA A 210 -8.38 48.11 34.97
N GLU A 211 -8.44 48.85 36.09
CA GLU A 211 -9.19 50.10 36.25
C GLU A 211 -10.67 50.05 35.77
N ASN A 212 -11.39 48.95 36.06
CA ASN A 212 -12.75 48.65 35.56
C ASN A 212 -12.89 48.41 34.04
N VAL A 213 -11.78 48.20 33.36
CA VAL A 213 -11.78 47.84 31.94
C VAL A 213 -11.32 46.40 31.81
N LEU A 214 -12.06 45.57 31.06
CA LEU A 214 -11.74 44.21 30.76
C LEU A 214 -10.77 44.21 29.56
N GLU A 215 -9.53 43.82 29.80
CA GLU A 215 -8.51 43.69 28.75
C GLU A 215 -8.40 42.23 28.31
N LEU A 216 -8.46 42.02 27.00
CA LEU A 216 -8.27 40.73 26.34
C LEU A 216 -6.87 40.69 25.71
N HIS A 217 -6.05 39.78 26.18
CA HIS A 217 -4.72 39.54 25.62
C HIS A 217 -4.78 38.28 24.78
N LEU A 218 -4.60 38.42 23.46
CA LEU A 218 -4.47 37.33 22.53
C LEU A 218 -2.99 36.96 22.41
N ASN A 219 -2.66 35.73 22.74
CA ASN A 219 -1.33 35.16 22.45
C ASN A 219 -1.45 34.25 21.21
N PRO A 220 -0.92 34.65 20.06
CA PRO A 220 -1.06 33.90 18.80
C PRO A 220 -0.25 32.58 18.76
N GLY A 221 0.53 32.26 19.82
CA GLY A 221 1.35 31.06 19.84
C GLY A 221 2.48 31.10 18.83
N ASN A 222 2.42 30.25 17.82
CA ASN A 222 3.46 30.12 16.79
C ASN A 222 3.22 30.99 15.55
N PHE A 223 2.16 31.82 15.54
CA PHE A 223 1.80 32.72 14.43
C PHE A 223 2.15 34.15 14.77
N ASP A 224 2.46 34.95 13.77
CA ASP A 224 2.44 36.39 13.98
C ASP A 224 1.00 36.93 13.98
N MET A 225 0.83 38.16 14.43
CA MET A 225 -0.52 38.79 14.56
C MET A 225 -1.16 39.05 13.20
N GLU A 226 -0.38 39.28 12.13
CA GLU A 226 -0.89 39.51 10.78
C GLU A 226 -1.40 38.19 10.17
N GLU A 227 -0.64 37.10 10.30
CA GLU A 227 -1.06 35.77 9.88
C GLU A 227 -2.34 35.31 10.61
N LEU A 228 -2.41 35.53 11.93
CA LEU A 228 -3.60 35.23 12.73
C LEU A 228 -4.82 36.04 12.27
N ALA A 229 -4.65 37.33 12.00
CA ALA A 229 -5.72 38.20 11.52
C ALA A 229 -6.23 37.75 10.13
N GLU A 230 -5.34 37.31 9.23
CA GLU A 230 -5.71 36.79 7.93
C GLU A 230 -6.51 35.48 8.07
N ILE A 231 -6.07 34.54 8.90
CA ILE A 231 -6.78 33.29 9.19
C ILE A 231 -8.15 33.59 9.76
N LEU A 232 -8.25 34.46 10.77
CA LEU A 232 -9.54 34.82 11.39
C LEU A 232 -10.48 35.53 10.43
N SER A 233 -9.98 36.32 9.48
CA SER A 233 -10.82 37.00 8.48
C SER A 233 -11.46 36.02 7.50
N LYS A 234 -10.79 34.89 7.25
CA LYS A 234 -11.27 33.82 6.36
C LYS A 234 -12.02 32.71 7.12
N TYR A 235 -12.12 32.83 8.45
CA TYR A 235 -12.70 31.79 9.30
C TYR A 235 -14.16 31.53 8.99
N ASP A 236 -14.47 30.29 8.59
CA ASP A 236 -15.82 29.78 8.43
C ASP A 236 -16.01 28.56 9.33
N ARG A 237 -16.94 28.60 10.26
CA ARG A 237 -17.25 27.51 11.21
C ARG A 237 -17.59 26.17 10.54
N LYS A 238 -17.94 26.20 9.25
CA LYS A 238 -18.29 25.01 8.46
C LYS A 238 -17.08 24.34 7.82
N LYS A 239 -15.94 25.04 7.76
CA LYS A 239 -14.69 24.49 7.22
C LYS A 239 -13.81 23.99 8.35
N LYS A 240 -13.22 22.83 8.17
CA LYS A 240 -12.32 22.19 9.14
C LYS A 240 -10.87 22.71 9.01
N PHE A 241 -10.51 23.22 7.83
CA PHE A 241 -9.18 23.73 7.50
C PHE A 241 -9.27 25.02 6.67
N TYR A 242 -8.19 25.82 6.71
CA TYR A 242 -8.05 27.11 6.02
C TYR A 242 -6.74 27.19 5.28
#